data_9a730026d25970c1d9180d93f68ef805
#
_entry.id   9a730026d25970c1d9180d93f68ef805
#
_cell.length_a   1.000
_cell.length_b   1.000
_cell.length_c   1.000
_cell.angle_alpha   90.00
_cell.angle_beta   90.00
_cell.angle_gamma   90.00
#
_symmetry.space_group_name_H-M   'P 1'
#
loop_
_entity.id
_entity.type
_entity.pdbx_description
1 polymer ?
#
loop_
_entity_poly.entity_id
_entity_poly.type
_entity_poly.pdbx_seq_one_letter_code
_entity_poly.pdbx_strand_id
1 'polypeptide(L)'
;NLVISDIMMPEMRGDELCKALKNNIETSHIPVILLTALNNDKDILSGLEIGADEYIVKPFNIGILKANISNLLTNRALLRSKYGSLDMDDEDDHEDECINCSQDIDWKFIANVRKNIEDNIDNPALTVDVLCNLMGMSRTSFYNKLRALTDQAPGDYIRLIRLKRSVKLLKEGTHSITEIAEMTGFSDAKYFR
;
A
#
# COMPACT_ATOMS: atom_id res chain seq x y z
N ASN A 1 7.58 -9.23 3.12
CA ASN A 1 8.42 -9.02 4.32
C ASN A 1 7.51 -8.96 5.55
N LEU A 2 8.01 -9.43 6.69
CA LEU A 2 7.34 -9.44 7.99
C LEU A 2 8.42 -9.31 9.07
N VAL A 3 8.12 -8.54 10.12
CA VAL A 3 9.01 -8.40 11.29
C VAL A 3 8.39 -9.13 12.48
N ILE A 4 9.19 -9.91 13.18
CA ILE A 4 8.84 -10.52 14.47
C ILE A 4 9.87 -10.01 15.47
N SER A 5 9.42 -9.34 16.52
CA SER A 5 10.30 -8.74 17.52
C SER A 5 9.87 -9.09 18.93
N ASP A 6 10.82 -9.30 19.82
CA ASP A 6 10.55 -9.31 21.26
C ASP A 6 10.32 -7.85 21.71
N ILE A 7 9.44 -7.64 22.68
CA ILE A 7 9.28 -6.33 23.32
C ILE A 7 10.49 -5.99 24.19
N MET A 8 11.00 -6.97 24.94
CA MET A 8 12.13 -6.77 25.84
C MET A 8 13.45 -7.05 25.13
N MET A 9 13.98 -6.04 24.46
CA MET A 9 15.31 -6.10 23.82
C MET A 9 16.25 -5.05 24.43
N PRO A 10 17.59 -5.30 24.45
CA PRO A 10 18.57 -4.29 24.81
C PRO A 10 18.58 -3.14 23.79
N GLU A 11 18.98 -1.95 24.21
CA GLU A 11 19.14 -0.71 23.43
C GLU A 11 17.81 -0.08 22.95
N MET A 12 16.95 -0.82 22.25
CA MET A 12 15.65 -0.34 21.76
C MET A 12 14.59 -1.40 22.05
N ARG A 13 13.46 -1.00 22.63
CA ARG A 13 12.34 -1.90 22.89
C ARG A 13 11.61 -2.23 21.58
N GLY A 14 10.99 -3.42 21.52
CA GLY A 14 10.26 -3.86 20.34
C GLY A 14 9.02 -3.02 20.00
N ASP A 15 8.39 -2.43 21.02
CA ASP A 15 7.29 -1.48 20.87
C ASP A 15 7.77 -0.14 20.25
N GLU A 16 8.94 0.36 20.65
CA GLU A 16 9.58 1.54 20.04
C GLU A 16 9.98 1.27 18.58
N LEU A 17 10.55 0.09 18.31
CA LEU A 17 10.87 -0.36 16.95
C LEU A 17 9.60 -0.42 16.09
N CYS A 18 8.52 -1.02 16.60
CA CYS A 18 7.25 -1.09 15.91
C CYS A 18 6.73 0.31 15.55
N LYS A 19 6.71 1.21 16.54
CA LYS A 19 6.28 2.61 16.34
C LYS A 19 7.14 3.32 15.28
N ALA A 20 8.45 3.14 15.31
CA ALA A 20 9.34 3.71 14.30
C ALA A 20 9.04 3.18 12.89
N LEU A 21 8.83 1.86 12.74
CA LEU A 21 8.49 1.24 11.47
C LEU A 21 7.13 1.71 10.93
N LYS A 22 6.11 1.79 11.81
CA LYS A 22 4.74 2.14 11.44
C LYS A 22 4.55 3.61 11.10
N ASN A 23 5.32 4.50 11.73
CA ASN A 23 5.27 5.93 11.46
C ASN A 23 6.11 6.35 10.24
N ASN A 24 6.99 5.50 9.74
CA ASN A 24 7.80 5.81 8.57
C ASN A 24 7.07 5.37 7.30
N ILE A 25 6.86 6.34 6.38
CA ILE A 25 6.17 6.10 5.11
C ILE A 25 6.81 4.97 4.27
N GLU A 26 8.13 4.75 4.40
CA GLU A 26 8.84 3.71 3.63
C GLU A 26 8.61 2.30 4.19
N THR A 27 8.28 2.15 5.47
CA THR A 27 8.22 0.87 6.18
C THR A 27 6.86 0.56 6.81
N SER A 28 5.92 1.52 6.86
CA SER A 28 4.58 1.34 7.45
C SER A 28 3.82 0.13 6.93
N HIS A 29 4.04 -0.22 5.67
CA HIS A 29 3.44 -1.40 5.03
C HIS A 29 3.97 -2.74 5.53
N ILE A 30 5.06 -2.79 6.32
CA ILE A 30 5.64 -4.04 6.81
C ILE A 30 4.87 -4.52 8.05
N PRO A 31 4.32 -5.76 8.03
CA PRO A 31 3.66 -6.31 9.21
C PRO A 31 4.65 -6.53 10.34
N VAL A 32 4.22 -6.23 11.56
CA VAL A 32 5.00 -6.39 12.78
C VAL A 32 4.23 -7.26 13.78
N ILE A 33 4.84 -8.37 14.19
CA ILE A 33 4.35 -9.21 15.29
C ILE A 33 5.25 -8.94 16.50
N LEU A 34 4.64 -8.59 17.64
CA LEU A 34 5.36 -8.40 18.89
C LEU A 34 5.21 -9.61 19.80
N LEU A 35 6.32 -10.12 20.31
CA LEU A 35 6.37 -11.20 21.30
C LEU A 35 6.50 -10.57 22.69
N THR A 36 5.59 -10.91 23.60
CA THR A 36 5.55 -10.34 24.96
C THR A 36 5.55 -11.42 26.04
N ALA A 37 6.22 -11.16 27.15
CA ALA A 37 6.12 -11.95 28.37
C ALA A 37 5.04 -11.41 29.35
N LEU A 38 4.41 -10.28 29.04
CA LEU A 38 3.48 -9.58 29.90
C LEU A 38 2.06 -10.09 29.71
N ASN A 39 1.43 -10.53 30.82
CA ASN A 39 0.06 -11.04 30.84
C ASN A 39 -0.98 -9.96 31.31
N ASN A 40 -0.58 -8.69 31.40
CA ASN A 40 -1.46 -7.64 31.85
C ASN A 40 -2.22 -7.00 30.69
N ASP A 41 -3.54 -6.96 30.79
CA ASP A 41 -4.44 -6.37 29.76
C ASP A 41 -4.08 -4.91 29.42
N LYS A 42 -3.51 -4.15 30.36
CA LYS A 42 -3.06 -2.77 30.14
C LYS A 42 -1.88 -2.67 29.17
N ASP A 43 -0.97 -3.62 29.22
CA ASP A 43 0.22 -3.64 28.35
C ASP A 43 -0.16 -4.11 26.93
N ILE A 44 -1.18 -4.98 26.81
CA ILE A 44 -1.75 -5.40 25.52
C ILE A 44 -2.51 -4.24 24.88
N LEU A 45 -3.31 -3.49 25.65
CA LEU A 45 -4.06 -2.33 25.16
C LEU A 45 -3.12 -1.20 24.70
N SER A 46 -2.10 -0.87 25.50
CA SER A 46 -1.10 0.13 25.10
C SER A 46 -0.31 -0.30 23.86
N GLY A 47 -0.14 -1.59 23.68
CA GLY A 47 0.52 -2.17 22.51
C GLY A 47 -0.31 -2.09 21.23
N LEU A 48 -1.63 -2.28 21.31
CA LEU A 48 -2.56 -2.11 20.18
C LEU A 48 -2.58 -0.66 19.67
N GLU A 49 -2.45 0.33 20.57
CA GLU A 49 -2.32 1.75 20.22
C GLU A 49 -1.03 2.09 19.45
N ILE A 50 -0.01 1.23 19.56
CA ILE A 50 1.29 1.39 18.86
C ILE A 50 1.21 1.01 17.38
N GLY A 51 0.16 0.27 16.99
CA GLY A 51 -0.09 -0.12 15.59
C GLY A 51 0.61 -1.41 15.16
N ALA A 52 1.00 -2.30 16.07
CA ALA A 52 1.43 -3.65 15.72
C ALA A 52 0.26 -4.45 15.11
N ASP A 53 0.57 -5.28 14.13
CA ASP A 53 -0.44 -6.09 13.43
C ASP A 53 -0.88 -7.28 14.28
N GLU A 54 -0.03 -7.75 15.22
CA GLU A 54 -0.33 -8.89 16.10
C GLU A 54 0.55 -8.89 17.36
N TYR A 55 0.00 -9.42 18.47
CA TYR A 55 0.69 -9.64 19.74
C TYR A 55 0.63 -11.10 20.14
N ILE A 56 1.75 -11.68 20.53
CA ILE A 56 1.82 -13.07 20.95
C ILE A 56 2.48 -13.16 22.32
N VAL A 57 1.73 -13.69 23.30
CA VAL A 57 2.21 -13.85 24.66
C VAL A 57 3.08 -15.10 24.77
N LYS A 58 4.24 -14.99 25.42
CA LYS A 58 5.13 -16.08 25.78
C LYS A 58 4.66 -16.77 27.09
N PRO A 59 4.75 -18.12 27.18
CA PRO A 59 5.17 -19.07 26.15
C PRO A 59 4.08 -19.30 25.11
N PHE A 60 4.44 -19.35 23.82
CA PHE A 60 3.51 -19.52 22.72
C PHE A 60 3.66 -20.85 21.99
N ASN A 61 2.58 -21.31 21.38
CA ASN A 61 2.60 -22.47 20.49
C ASN A 61 3.08 -22.05 19.10
N ILE A 62 4.06 -22.76 18.53
CA ILE A 62 4.60 -22.51 17.19
C ILE A 62 3.50 -22.62 16.12
N GLY A 63 2.50 -23.50 16.32
CA GLY A 63 1.34 -23.62 15.41
C GLY A 63 0.52 -22.34 15.36
N ILE A 64 0.28 -21.69 16.51
CA ILE A 64 -0.44 -20.41 16.60
C ILE A 64 0.36 -19.30 15.90
N LEU A 65 1.65 -19.21 16.16
CA LEU A 65 2.52 -18.23 15.49
C LEU A 65 2.47 -18.39 13.95
N LYS A 66 2.58 -19.63 13.45
CA LYS A 66 2.47 -19.92 12.02
C LYS A 66 1.11 -19.53 11.44
N ALA A 67 0.02 -19.80 12.17
CA ALA A 67 -1.33 -19.43 11.74
C ALA A 67 -1.49 -17.91 11.64
N ASN A 68 -1.02 -17.16 12.63
CA ASN A 68 -1.09 -15.69 12.63
C ASN A 68 -0.26 -15.09 11.48
N ILE A 69 0.96 -15.59 11.25
CA ILE A 69 1.77 -15.20 10.09
C ILE A 69 1.01 -15.44 8.78
N SER A 70 0.42 -16.64 8.62
CA SER A 70 -0.34 -17.00 7.42
C SER A 70 -1.54 -16.06 7.20
N ASN A 71 -2.29 -15.78 8.27
CA ASN A 71 -3.44 -14.88 8.21
C ASN A 71 -3.03 -13.46 7.81
N LEU A 72 -1.97 -12.90 8.42
CA LEU A 72 -1.46 -11.57 8.08
C LEU A 72 -1.02 -11.49 6.62
N LEU A 73 -0.33 -12.50 6.11
CA LEU A 73 0.11 -12.53 4.72
C LEU A 73 -1.06 -12.69 3.75
N THR A 74 -2.06 -13.50 4.09
CA THR A 74 -3.27 -13.69 3.28
C THR A 74 -4.11 -12.42 3.21
N ASN A 75 -4.36 -11.76 4.35
CA ASN A 75 -5.09 -10.49 4.39
C ASN A 75 -4.40 -9.41 3.54
N ARG A 76 -3.08 -9.34 3.57
CA ARG A 76 -2.32 -8.43 2.70
C ARG A 76 -2.42 -8.81 1.22
N ALA A 77 -2.46 -10.09 0.87
CA ALA A 77 -2.66 -10.51 -0.51
C ALA A 77 -4.06 -10.09 -1.03
N LEU A 78 -5.09 -10.17 -0.19
CA LEU A 78 -6.44 -9.69 -0.52
C LEU A 78 -6.47 -8.17 -0.72
N LEU A 79 -5.83 -7.40 0.15
CA LEU A 79 -5.71 -5.94 -0.02
C LEU A 79 -4.96 -5.57 -1.30
N ARG A 80 -3.87 -6.28 -1.62
CA ARG A 80 -3.13 -6.08 -2.89
C ARG A 80 -3.99 -6.31 -4.11
N SER A 81 -4.80 -7.38 -4.12
CA SER A 81 -5.70 -7.63 -5.25
C SER A 81 -6.74 -6.52 -5.40
N LYS A 82 -7.26 -5.99 -4.29
CA LYS A 82 -8.20 -4.85 -4.30
C LYS A 82 -7.56 -3.58 -4.88
N TYR A 83 -6.34 -3.23 -4.48
CA TYR A 83 -5.65 -2.01 -4.98
C TYR A 83 -5.01 -2.17 -6.36
N GLY A 84 -4.71 -3.39 -6.78
CA GLY A 84 -4.11 -3.72 -8.09
C GLY A 84 -5.10 -4.05 -9.18
N SER A 85 -6.41 -4.24 -8.88
CA SER A 85 -7.42 -4.64 -9.86
C SER A 85 -7.96 -3.46 -10.68
N LEU A 86 -8.49 -3.79 -11.86
CA LEU A 86 -9.23 -2.85 -12.73
C LEU A 86 -10.63 -2.52 -12.19
N ASP A 87 -11.14 -3.33 -11.25
CA ASP A 87 -12.55 -3.33 -10.82
C ASP A 87 -12.87 -2.34 -9.70
N MET A 88 -11.98 -1.40 -9.38
CA MET A 88 -12.30 -0.32 -8.45
C MET A 88 -13.26 0.64 -9.15
N ASP A 89 -14.55 0.46 -8.96
CA ASP A 89 -15.55 1.45 -9.29
C ASP A 89 -15.25 2.74 -8.50
N ASP A 90 -15.24 3.88 -9.22
CA ASP A 90 -14.83 5.20 -8.71
C ASP A 90 -15.82 5.78 -7.67
N GLU A 91 -16.81 5.00 -7.20
CA GLU A 91 -17.90 5.47 -6.34
C GLU A 91 -17.79 5.03 -4.87
N ASP A 92 -16.77 4.24 -4.51
CA ASP A 92 -16.54 3.90 -3.11
C ASP A 92 -15.66 4.97 -2.41
N ASP A 93 -16.27 6.14 -2.14
CA ASP A 93 -15.96 6.99 -0.98
C ASP A 93 -16.28 6.22 0.32
N HIS A 94 -15.76 5.01 0.45
CA HIS A 94 -15.80 4.32 1.71
C HIS A 94 -14.73 4.93 2.62
N GLU A 95 -15.15 5.90 3.40
CA GLU A 95 -14.67 6.10 4.76
C GLU A 95 -14.95 4.81 5.56
N ASP A 96 -14.40 3.68 5.13
CA ASP A 96 -14.28 2.51 5.98
C ASP A 96 -13.36 2.93 7.12
N GLU A 97 -13.91 2.98 8.31
CA GLU A 97 -13.23 3.20 9.58
C GLU A 97 -11.97 2.32 9.64
N CYS A 98 -10.86 2.87 9.19
CA CYS A 98 -9.56 2.23 9.28
C CYS A 98 -9.13 2.22 10.74
N ILE A 99 -9.36 1.11 11.41
CA ILE A 99 -9.09 0.89 12.83
C ILE A 99 -7.58 0.90 13.15
N ASN A 100 -6.68 1.02 12.16
CA ASN A 100 -5.23 0.96 12.35
C ASN A 100 -4.48 2.12 11.68
N CYS A 101 -3.75 2.91 12.46
CA CYS A 101 -2.95 4.06 11.97
C CYS A 101 -2.00 3.72 10.79
N SER A 102 -1.49 2.50 10.70
CA SER A 102 -0.63 2.08 9.59
C SER A 102 -1.38 1.92 8.27
N GLN A 103 -2.66 1.51 8.33
CA GLN A 103 -3.52 1.41 7.15
C GLN A 103 -3.84 2.79 6.58
N ASP A 104 -4.00 3.80 7.46
CA ASP A 104 -4.22 5.19 7.05
C ASP A 104 -3.02 5.78 6.27
N ILE A 105 -1.79 5.53 6.71
CA ILE A 105 -0.57 5.99 6.02
C ILE A 105 -0.43 5.31 4.65
N ASP A 106 -0.70 4.01 4.58
CA ASP A 106 -0.60 3.24 3.34
C ASP A 106 -1.73 3.62 2.35
N TRP A 107 -2.94 3.83 2.87
CA TRP A 107 -4.06 4.35 2.08
C TRP A 107 -3.76 5.74 1.51
N LYS A 108 -3.33 6.68 2.35
CA LYS A 108 -2.94 8.04 1.92
C LYS A 108 -1.82 7.99 0.88
N PHE A 109 -0.86 7.07 1.02
CA PHE A 109 0.19 6.90 0.04
C PHE A 109 -0.40 6.49 -1.32
N ILE A 110 -1.24 5.46 -1.39
CA ILE A 110 -1.88 5.01 -2.65
C ILE A 110 -2.76 6.10 -3.25
N ALA A 111 -3.57 6.79 -2.43
CA ALA A 111 -4.41 7.89 -2.88
C ALA A 111 -3.58 9.04 -3.49
N ASN A 112 -2.46 9.41 -2.86
CA ASN A 112 -1.55 10.44 -3.38
C ASN A 112 -0.85 10.00 -4.67
N VAL A 113 -0.40 8.74 -4.77
CA VAL A 113 0.17 8.20 -6.01
C VAL A 113 -0.85 8.26 -7.13
N ARG A 114 -2.08 7.80 -6.88
CA ARG A 114 -3.18 7.82 -7.86
C ARG A 114 -3.48 9.25 -8.31
N LYS A 115 -3.64 10.18 -7.38
CA LYS A 115 -3.88 11.59 -7.66
C LYS A 115 -2.78 12.20 -8.53
N ASN A 116 -1.51 11.99 -8.18
CA ASN A 116 -0.38 12.51 -8.98
C ASN A 116 -0.36 11.95 -10.41
N ILE A 117 -0.77 10.70 -10.60
CA ILE A 117 -0.89 10.10 -11.94
C ILE A 117 -2.08 10.72 -12.68
N GLU A 118 -3.23 10.87 -12.04
CA GLU A 118 -4.44 11.45 -12.63
C GLU A 118 -4.25 12.92 -13.02
N ASP A 119 -3.60 13.71 -12.16
CA ASP A 119 -3.26 15.12 -12.43
C ASP A 119 -2.29 15.31 -13.62
N ASN A 120 -1.57 14.26 -14.01
CA ASN A 120 -0.61 14.26 -15.12
C ASN A 120 -0.91 13.16 -16.15
N ILE A 121 -2.17 12.78 -16.30
CA ILE A 121 -2.54 11.59 -17.06
C ILE A 121 -2.30 11.73 -18.56
N ASP A 122 -2.48 12.92 -19.08
CA ASP A 122 -2.28 13.32 -20.49
C ASP A 122 -0.80 13.52 -20.84
N ASN A 123 0.07 13.64 -19.83
CA ASN A 123 1.49 13.90 -20.05
C ASN A 123 2.24 12.63 -20.43
N PRO A 124 2.69 12.41 -21.70
CA PRO A 124 3.42 11.23 -22.08
C PRO A 124 4.81 11.14 -21.43
N ALA A 125 5.34 12.25 -20.90
CA ALA A 125 6.62 12.30 -20.19
C ALA A 125 6.49 11.91 -18.70
N LEU A 126 5.31 11.56 -18.21
CA LEU A 126 5.15 11.06 -16.84
C LEU A 126 5.87 9.71 -16.71
N THR A 127 7.05 9.76 -16.11
CA THR A 127 7.88 8.58 -15.82
C THR A 127 7.84 8.24 -14.34
N VAL A 128 8.37 7.07 -13.99
CA VAL A 128 8.52 6.65 -12.58
C VAL A 128 9.40 7.63 -11.81
N ASP A 129 10.43 8.21 -12.44
CA ASP A 129 11.33 9.15 -11.78
C ASP A 129 10.62 10.48 -11.47
N VAL A 130 9.76 10.96 -12.37
CA VAL A 130 8.91 12.13 -12.13
C VAL A 130 7.98 11.86 -10.95
N LEU A 131 7.35 10.69 -10.92
CA LEU A 131 6.43 10.31 -9.85
C LEU A 131 7.16 10.17 -8.50
N CYS A 132 8.37 9.59 -8.47
CA CYS A 132 9.20 9.54 -7.26
C CYS A 132 9.51 10.93 -6.72
N ASN A 133 9.85 11.90 -7.61
CA ASN A 133 10.12 13.28 -7.22
C ASN A 133 8.86 13.96 -6.64
N LEU A 134 7.70 13.77 -7.26
CA LEU A 134 6.42 14.30 -6.76
C LEU A 134 6.06 13.72 -5.38
N MET A 135 6.40 12.47 -5.14
CA MET A 135 6.16 11.79 -3.87
C MET A 135 7.25 12.05 -2.80
N GLY A 136 8.34 12.75 -3.18
CA GLY A 136 9.48 13.01 -2.28
C GLY A 136 10.20 11.74 -1.80
N MET A 137 10.20 10.68 -2.61
CA MET A 137 10.74 9.37 -2.23
C MET A 137 11.88 8.94 -3.16
N SER A 138 12.81 8.14 -2.62
CA SER A 138 13.80 7.46 -3.45
C SER A 138 13.11 6.44 -4.37
N ARG A 139 13.71 6.20 -5.55
CA ARG A 139 13.17 5.22 -6.50
C ARG A 139 13.02 3.82 -5.90
N THR A 140 13.98 3.40 -5.09
CA THR A 140 13.96 2.09 -4.43
C THR A 140 12.85 1.98 -3.40
N SER A 141 12.71 2.99 -2.52
CA SER A 141 11.66 3.02 -1.49
C SER A 141 10.27 3.08 -2.12
N PHE A 142 10.08 3.93 -3.12
CA PHE A 142 8.83 4.05 -3.85
C PHE A 142 8.45 2.73 -4.54
N TYR A 143 9.39 2.11 -5.27
CA TYR A 143 9.17 0.83 -5.94
C TYR A 143 8.76 -0.26 -4.96
N ASN A 144 9.51 -0.41 -3.87
CA ASN A 144 9.27 -1.46 -2.88
C ASN A 144 7.90 -1.27 -2.20
N LYS A 145 7.56 -0.03 -1.81
CA LYS A 145 6.29 0.26 -1.16
C LYS A 145 5.11 0.08 -2.10
N LEU A 146 5.15 0.66 -3.30
CA LEU A 146 4.05 0.54 -4.25
C LEU A 146 3.81 -0.93 -4.62
N ARG A 147 4.87 -1.68 -4.92
CA ARG A 147 4.76 -3.10 -5.21
C ARG A 147 4.26 -3.92 -4.02
N ALA A 148 4.65 -3.56 -2.80
CA ALA A 148 4.16 -4.22 -1.59
C ALA A 148 2.65 -4.01 -1.38
N LEU A 149 2.10 -2.87 -1.79
CA LEU A 149 0.69 -2.51 -1.59
C LEU A 149 -0.22 -2.91 -2.77
N THR A 150 0.29 -2.90 -4.01
CA THR A 150 -0.53 -3.09 -5.22
C THR A 150 -0.17 -4.33 -6.02
N ASP A 151 0.96 -4.98 -5.70
CA ASP A 151 1.60 -6.05 -6.48
C ASP A 151 2.04 -5.63 -7.90
N GLN A 152 1.95 -4.35 -8.22
CA GLN A 152 2.29 -3.78 -9.51
C GLN A 152 3.65 -3.09 -9.47
N ALA A 153 4.42 -3.18 -10.58
CA ALA A 153 5.57 -2.30 -10.75
C ALA A 153 5.08 -0.86 -11.03
N PRO A 154 5.80 0.20 -10.63
CA PRO A 154 5.34 1.57 -10.81
C PRO A 154 4.96 1.94 -12.24
N GLY A 155 5.71 1.47 -13.23
CA GLY A 155 5.40 1.69 -14.64
C GLY A 155 4.10 1.02 -15.07
N ASP A 156 3.85 -0.20 -14.60
CA ASP A 156 2.61 -0.93 -14.86
C ASP A 156 1.43 -0.29 -14.16
N TYR A 157 1.63 0.25 -12.95
CA TYR A 157 0.59 0.96 -12.21
C TYR A 157 0.17 2.26 -12.92
N ILE A 158 1.11 3.06 -13.43
CA ILE A 158 0.82 4.24 -14.27
C ILE A 158 0.00 3.81 -15.48
N ARG A 159 0.45 2.75 -16.18
CA ARG A 159 -0.26 2.22 -17.35
C ARG A 159 -1.68 1.75 -17.01
N LEU A 160 -1.86 1.09 -15.88
CA LEU A 160 -3.15 0.62 -15.40
C LEU A 160 -4.14 1.79 -15.21
N ILE A 161 -3.73 2.87 -14.54
CA ILE A 161 -4.55 4.06 -14.32
C ILE A 161 -4.93 4.73 -15.66
N ARG A 162 -3.97 4.86 -16.57
CA ARG A 162 -4.22 5.37 -17.92
C ARG A 162 -5.25 4.53 -18.68
N LEU A 163 -5.13 3.20 -18.62
CA LEU A 163 -6.10 2.29 -19.26
C LEU A 163 -7.49 2.40 -18.63
N LYS A 164 -7.59 2.52 -17.30
CA LYS A 164 -8.89 2.76 -16.63
C LYS A 164 -9.57 4.04 -17.14
N ARG A 165 -8.82 5.14 -17.22
CA ARG A 165 -9.34 6.40 -17.75
C ARG A 165 -9.76 6.27 -19.20
N SER A 166 -8.98 5.55 -19.99
CA SER A 166 -9.31 5.28 -21.41
C SER A 166 -10.60 4.51 -21.57
N VAL A 167 -10.82 3.48 -20.75
CA VAL A 167 -12.08 2.69 -20.76
C VAL A 167 -13.28 3.58 -20.42
N LYS A 168 -13.14 4.51 -19.46
CA LYS A 168 -14.19 5.46 -19.10
C LYS A 168 -14.54 6.38 -20.30
N LEU A 169 -13.54 6.97 -20.94
CA LEU A 169 -13.71 7.81 -22.13
C LEU A 169 -14.31 7.04 -23.31
N LEU A 170 -13.93 5.77 -23.50
CA LEU A 170 -14.53 4.91 -24.52
C LEU A 170 -16.01 4.65 -24.27
N LYS A 171 -16.41 4.45 -23.02
CA LYS A 171 -17.82 4.25 -22.63
C LYS A 171 -18.66 5.50 -22.86
N GLU A 172 -18.08 6.70 -22.70
CA GLU A 172 -18.73 7.99 -22.97
C GLU A 172 -19.02 8.19 -24.47
N GLY A 173 -18.24 7.56 -25.36
CA GLY A 173 -18.48 7.53 -26.81
C GLY A 173 -18.32 8.85 -27.53
N THR A 174 -17.74 9.87 -26.90
CA THR A 174 -17.61 11.24 -27.42
C THR A 174 -16.30 11.50 -28.17
N HIS A 175 -15.29 10.64 -28.00
CA HIS A 175 -13.94 10.81 -28.50
C HIS A 175 -13.50 9.67 -29.42
N SER A 176 -12.66 9.97 -30.39
CA SER A 176 -12.00 8.98 -31.23
C SER A 176 -10.90 8.24 -30.44
N ILE A 177 -10.52 7.04 -30.90
CA ILE A 177 -9.45 6.22 -30.27
C ILE A 177 -8.12 7.02 -30.19
N THR A 178 -7.82 7.85 -31.20
CA THR A 178 -6.61 8.67 -31.23
C THR A 178 -6.66 9.77 -30.18
N GLU A 179 -7.77 10.48 -30.07
CA GLU A 179 -7.98 11.51 -29.04
C GLU A 179 -7.89 10.91 -27.63
N ILE A 180 -8.51 9.73 -27.41
CA ILE A 180 -8.43 9.06 -26.12
C ILE A 180 -6.98 8.68 -25.77
N ALA A 181 -6.20 8.19 -26.74
CA ALA A 181 -4.79 7.87 -26.53
C ALA A 181 -3.98 9.12 -26.12
N GLU A 182 -4.21 10.25 -26.77
CA GLU A 182 -3.59 11.55 -26.44
C GLU A 182 -4.01 12.03 -25.05
N MET A 183 -5.31 12.03 -24.74
CA MET A 183 -5.89 12.46 -23.44
C MET A 183 -5.43 11.57 -22.28
N THR A 184 -4.96 10.38 -22.55
CA THR A 184 -4.49 9.43 -21.54
C THR A 184 -2.99 9.19 -21.58
N GLY A 185 -2.26 10.06 -22.31
CA GLY A 185 -0.78 10.09 -22.31
C GLY A 185 -0.11 8.90 -22.99
N PHE A 186 -0.81 8.21 -23.90
CA PHE A 186 -0.17 7.20 -24.75
C PHE A 186 0.43 7.88 -25.97
N SER A 187 1.75 7.76 -26.13
CA SER A 187 2.50 8.36 -27.22
C SER A 187 2.23 7.74 -28.59
N ASP A 188 1.67 6.53 -28.66
CA ASP A 188 1.35 5.84 -29.92
C ASP A 188 0.03 5.06 -29.78
N ALA A 189 -0.97 5.45 -30.56
CA ALA A 189 -2.27 4.77 -30.65
C ALA A 189 -2.18 3.29 -31.06
N LYS A 190 -1.05 2.84 -31.66
CA LYS A 190 -0.84 1.42 -31.98
C LYS A 190 -0.67 0.54 -30.74
N TYR A 191 -0.12 1.09 -29.65
CA TYR A 191 0.01 0.37 -28.37
C TYR A 191 -1.27 0.41 -27.52
N PHE A 192 -2.25 1.18 -27.97
CA PHE A 192 -3.54 1.32 -27.30
C PHE A 192 -4.58 0.29 -27.81
N ARG A 193 -4.31 -0.39 -28.92
CA ARG A 193 -5.21 -1.38 -29.54
C ARG A 193 -5.14 -2.75 -28.88
#